data_60456ac24a4fa6524ab4f7578a363422
#
_entry.id   60456ac24a4fa6524ab4f7578a363422
#
_cell.length_a   1.000
_cell.length_b   1.000
_cell.length_c   1.000
_cell.angle_alpha   90.00
_cell.angle_beta   90.00
_cell.angle_gamma   90.00
#
_symmetry.space_group_name_H-M   'P 1'
#
loop_
_entity.id
_entity.type
_entity.pdbx_description
1 polymer ?
#
loop_
_entity_poly.entity_id
_entity_poly.type
_entity_poly.pdbx_seq_one_letter_code
_entity_poly.pdbx_strand_id
1 'polypeptide(L)'
;MKKFDVVFIGSGHAAWHAALTLKHAGKSVAIIEKDTIAGTCTNYGCNAKILLEGPYEVLEEASHYPQIIESDQLHVNWKNLMQYKKAVINPLSNTLKSMFEQQGIEVIMGAGKLVDAHTVDVEGTPIQAENIVIATGQHSNKLDIEGSALTHDSRDFLSLDKMPNSITFIGAGIISIEF
;
A
#
# COMPACT_ATOMS: atom_id res chain seq x y z
N MET A 1 -21.29 -16.91 -16.52
CA MET A 1 -20.30 -15.81 -16.47
C MET A 1 -20.80 -14.80 -15.47
N LYS A 2 -19.93 -14.36 -14.53
CA LYS A 2 -20.32 -13.32 -13.55
C LYS A 2 -20.41 -11.97 -14.24
N LYS A 3 -21.44 -11.19 -13.88
CA LYS A 3 -21.67 -9.84 -14.43
C LYS A 3 -21.88 -8.84 -13.31
N PHE A 4 -21.22 -7.67 -13.43
CA PHE A 4 -21.26 -6.56 -12.47
C PHE A 4 -21.58 -5.24 -13.15
N ASP A 5 -22.14 -4.27 -12.41
CA ASP A 5 -22.25 -2.90 -12.91
C ASP A 5 -20.85 -2.26 -13.02
N VAL A 6 -19.98 -2.54 -12.02
CA VAL A 6 -18.60 -1.98 -12.00
C VAL A 6 -17.59 -3.03 -11.53
N VAL A 7 -16.50 -3.16 -12.26
CA VAL A 7 -15.33 -3.96 -11.87
C VAL A 7 -14.12 -3.04 -11.74
N PHE A 8 -13.43 -3.14 -10.60
CA PHE A 8 -12.15 -2.46 -10.36
C PHE A 8 -10.99 -3.44 -10.57
N ILE A 9 -10.00 -3.03 -11.35
CA ILE A 9 -8.72 -3.75 -11.46
C ILE A 9 -7.73 -3.07 -10.52
N GLY A 10 -7.46 -3.69 -9.38
CA GLY A 10 -6.73 -3.17 -8.25
C GLY A 10 -7.63 -2.84 -7.07
N SER A 11 -7.12 -3.01 -5.85
CA SER A 11 -7.84 -2.82 -4.58
C SER A 11 -7.32 -1.64 -3.74
N GLY A 12 -6.43 -0.82 -4.29
CA GLY A 12 -5.86 0.33 -3.60
C GLY A 12 -6.86 1.45 -3.31
N HIS A 13 -6.39 2.55 -2.71
CA HIS A 13 -7.23 3.67 -2.29
C HIS A 13 -8.07 4.27 -3.44
N ALA A 14 -7.56 4.27 -4.67
CA ALA A 14 -8.31 4.71 -5.85
C ALA A 14 -9.51 3.80 -6.18
N ALA A 15 -9.50 2.56 -5.70
CA ALA A 15 -10.56 1.58 -5.98
C ALA A 15 -11.54 1.45 -4.82
N TRP A 16 -11.08 1.07 -3.62
CA TRP A 16 -11.98 0.58 -2.60
C TRP A 16 -12.93 1.64 -2.02
N HIS A 17 -12.51 2.92 -1.93
CA HIS A 17 -13.40 4.01 -1.53
C HIS A 17 -14.56 4.18 -2.52
N ALA A 18 -14.24 4.18 -3.83
CA ALA A 18 -15.26 4.28 -4.87
C ALA A 18 -16.13 3.02 -4.92
N ALA A 19 -15.56 1.84 -4.72
CA ALA A 19 -16.28 0.57 -4.69
C ALA A 19 -17.33 0.55 -3.57
N LEU A 20 -16.99 0.99 -2.35
CA LEU A 20 -17.92 1.13 -1.25
C LEU A 20 -19.03 2.13 -1.55
N THR A 21 -18.71 3.30 -2.09
CA THR A 21 -19.68 4.32 -2.48
C THR A 21 -20.68 3.80 -3.51
N LEU A 22 -20.20 3.13 -4.55
CA LEU A 22 -21.03 2.53 -5.58
C LEU A 22 -21.89 1.40 -5.02
N LYS A 23 -21.35 0.59 -4.13
CA LYS A 23 -22.11 -0.47 -3.45
C LYS A 23 -23.26 0.09 -2.63
N HIS A 24 -23.02 1.16 -1.84
CA HIS A 24 -24.06 1.85 -1.10
C HIS A 24 -25.12 2.51 -2.01
N ALA A 25 -24.74 2.88 -3.24
CA ALA A 25 -25.68 3.33 -4.27
C ALA A 25 -26.44 2.18 -4.98
N GLY A 26 -26.36 0.96 -4.48
CA GLY A 26 -27.09 -0.20 -4.99
C GLY A 26 -26.48 -0.89 -6.19
N LYS A 27 -25.24 -0.55 -6.56
CA LYS A 27 -24.53 -1.19 -7.68
C LYS A 27 -23.95 -2.55 -7.29
N SER A 28 -23.90 -3.46 -8.25
CA SER A 28 -23.13 -4.69 -8.14
C SER A 28 -21.64 -4.40 -8.46
N VAL A 29 -20.76 -4.68 -7.51
CA VAL A 29 -19.35 -4.29 -7.59
C VAL A 29 -18.45 -5.48 -7.33
N ALA A 30 -17.38 -5.60 -8.12
CA ALA A 30 -16.27 -6.50 -7.85
C ALA A 30 -14.92 -5.76 -7.88
N ILE A 31 -13.98 -6.25 -7.09
CA ILE A 31 -12.59 -5.82 -7.04
C ILE A 31 -11.71 -7.01 -7.42
N ILE A 32 -10.84 -6.82 -8.40
CA ILE A 32 -9.82 -7.80 -8.81
C ILE A 32 -8.48 -7.35 -8.26
N GLU A 33 -7.79 -8.21 -7.50
CA GLU A 33 -6.48 -7.88 -6.92
C GLU A 33 -5.50 -9.06 -7.12
N LYS A 34 -4.31 -8.74 -7.59
CA LYS A 34 -3.26 -9.74 -7.85
C LYS A 34 -2.26 -9.95 -6.71
N ASP A 35 -2.22 -9.02 -5.77
CA ASP A 35 -1.24 -8.99 -4.66
C ASP A 35 -1.97 -8.79 -3.33
N THR A 36 -1.51 -7.89 -2.50
CA THR A 36 -2.04 -7.62 -1.17
C THR A 36 -3.23 -6.65 -1.25
N ILE A 37 -4.36 -7.04 -0.67
CA ILE A 37 -5.58 -6.21 -0.63
C ILE A 37 -5.30 -4.84 -0.01
N ALA A 38 -5.99 -3.81 -0.53
CA ALA A 38 -5.93 -2.40 -0.16
C ALA A 38 -4.69 -1.63 -0.63
N GLY A 39 -3.79 -2.28 -1.40
CA GLY A 39 -2.74 -1.64 -2.17
C GLY A 39 -1.62 -1.01 -1.35
N THR A 40 -0.83 -0.19 -2.04
CA THR A 40 0.44 0.35 -1.53
C THR A 40 0.27 1.22 -0.29
N CYS A 41 -0.64 2.20 -0.29
CA CYS A 41 -0.78 3.14 0.83
C CYS A 41 -1.06 2.43 2.15
N THR A 42 -1.91 1.41 2.13
CA THR A 42 -2.26 0.63 3.34
C THR A 42 -1.09 -0.24 3.80
N ASN A 43 -0.44 -0.95 2.89
CA ASN A 43 0.50 -2.02 3.25
C ASN A 43 1.98 -1.61 3.20
N TYR A 44 2.35 -0.73 2.25
CA TYR A 44 3.74 -0.44 1.90
C TYR A 44 4.01 1.06 1.66
N GLY A 45 3.16 1.94 2.17
CA GLY A 45 3.24 3.37 1.96
C GLY A 45 2.81 4.18 3.17
N CYS A 46 1.77 4.99 3.04
CA CYS A 46 1.35 6.01 4.00
C CYS A 46 1.25 5.50 5.44
N ASN A 47 0.55 4.38 5.67
CA ASN A 47 0.36 3.87 7.02
C ASN A 47 1.66 3.37 7.64
N ALA A 48 2.47 2.63 6.86
CA ALA A 48 3.75 2.13 7.33
C ALA A 48 4.72 3.27 7.64
N LYS A 49 4.77 4.30 6.75
CA LYS A 49 5.61 5.48 6.93
C LYS A 49 5.26 6.25 8.20
N ILE A 50 3.98 6.58 8.40
CA ILE A 50 3.52 7.31 9.60
C ILE A 50 3.88 6.57 10.89
N LEU A 51 3.76 5.23 10.90
CA LEU A 51 4.12 4.43 12.07
C LEU A 51 5.63 4.46 12.35
N LEU A 52 6.47 4.53 11.33
CA LEU A 52 7.91 4.62 11.49
C LEU A 52 8.37 6.03 11.85
N GLU A 53 7.74 7.06 11.30
CA GLU A 53 8.05 8.47 11.51
C GLU A 53 7.70 8.93 12.94
N GLY A 54 6.54 8.56 13.46
CA GLY A 54 6.02 9.06 14.74
C GLY A 54 6.99 9.03 15.92
N PRO A 55 7.76 7.95 16.21
CA PRO A 55 8.76 7.96 17.25
C PRO A 55 9.91 8.94 17.02
N TYR A 56 10.26 9.24 15.76
CA TYR A 56 11.31 10.23 15.44
C TYR A 56 10.82 11.65 15.63
N GLU A 57 9.53 11.94 15.32
CA GLU A 57 8.90 13.23 15.63
C GLU A 57 8.95 13.52 17.14
N VAL A 58 8.73 12.51 17.99
CA VAL A 58 8.85 12.64 19.44
C VAL A 58 10.28 12.99 19.87
N LEU A 59 11.30 12.38 19.23
CA LEU A 59 12.70 12.71 19.50
C LEU A 59 13.04 14.14 19.05
N GLU A 60 12.55 14.56 17.90
CA GLU A 60 12.73 15.91 17.39
C GLU A 60 12.08 16.93 18.34
N GLU A 61 10.83 16.73 18.75
CA GLU A 61 10.16 17.60 19.70
C GLU A 61 10.91 17.67 21.04
N ALA A 62 11.38 16.54 21.58
CA ALA A 62 12.18 16.51 22.80
C ALA A 62 13.49 17.31 22.66
N SER A 63 14.09 17.35 21.49
CA SER A 63 15.34 18.08 21.23
C SER A 63 15.18 19.61 21.33
N HIS A 64 13.96 20.12 21.22
CA HIS A 64 13.66 21.55 21.40
C HIS A 64 13.73 22.00 22.87
N TYR A 65 13.80 21.06 23.82
CA TYR A 65 13.84 21.34 25.27
C TYR A 65 15.13 20.81 25.94
N PRO A 66 16.34 21.14 25.41
CA PRO A 66 17.59 20.48 25.83
C PRO A 66 17.97 20.74 27.30
N GLN A 67 17.40 21.77 27.94
CA GLN A 67 17.64 22.08 29.35
C GLN A 67 16.63 21.41 30.31
N ILE A 68 15.60 20.77 29.78
CA ILE A 68 14.49 20.18 30.55
C ILE A 68 14.41 18.67 30.29
N ILE A 69 14.67 18.25 29.07
CA ILE A 69 14.61 16.84 28.63
C ILE A 69 16.02 16.40 28.24
N GLU A 70 16.51 15.34 28.86
CA GLU A 70 17.79 14.71 28.49
C GLU A 70 17.60 13.89 27.19
N SER A 71 17.36 14.61 26.09
CA SER A 71 17.02 14.01 24.79
C SER A 71 18.15 13.15 24.20
N ASP A 72 19.41 13.41 24.60
CA ASP A 72 20.57 12.64 24.15
C ASP A 72 20.53 11.16 24.58
N GLN A 73 19.75 10.84 25.59
CA GLN A 73 19.55 9.46 26.06
C GLN A 73 18.38 8.76 25.39
N LEU A 74 17.55 9.51 24.67
CA LEU A 74 16.43 8.96 23.94
C LEU A 74 16.89 8.38 22.60
N HIS A 75 16.45 7.17 22.30
CA HIS A 75 16.74 6.53 21.02
C HIS A 75 15.61 5.61 20.58
N VAL A 76 15.43 5.50 19.27
CA VAL A 76 14.47 4.56 18.68
C VAL A 76 15.09 3.18 18.57
N ASN A 77 14.47 2.18 19.19
CA ASN A 77 14.83 0.79 18.97
C ASN A 77 14.17 0.30 17.67
N TRP A 78 14.94 0.27 16.59
CA TRP A 78 14.46 -0.12 15.25
C TRP A 78 13.76 -1.48 15.23
N LYS A 79 14.31 -2.49 15.89
CA LYS A 79 13.71 -3.82 15.92
C LYS A 79 12.30 -3.80 16.53
N ASN A 80 12.14 -3.11 17.65
CA ASN A 80 10.83 -2.99 18.31
C ASN A 80 9.86 -2.15 17.45
N LEU A 81 10.34 -1.09 16.82
CA LEU A 81 9.55 -0.26 15.91
C LEU A 81 9.05 -1.06 14.73
N MET A 82 9.90 -1.90 14.10
CA MET A 82 9.50 -2.78 13.01
C MET A 82 8.52 -3.87 13.45
N GLN A 83 8.64 -4.39 14.67
CA GLN A 83 7.66 -5.31 15.24
C GLN A 83 6.31 -4.63 15.45
N TYR A 84 6.30 -3.43 16.01
CA TYR A 84 5.10 -2.61 16.17
C TYR A 84 4.44 -2.32 14.83
N LYS A 85 5.19 -1.85 13.84
CA LYS A 85 4.68 -1.62 12.48
C LYS A 85 4.05 -2.90 11.90
N LYS A 86 4.74 -4.04 11.98
CA LYS A 86 4.23 -5.33 11.48
C LYS A 86 2.93 -5.74 12.19
N ALA A 87 2.84 -5.53 13.48
CA ALA A 87 1.64 -5.86 14.27
C ALA A 87 0.42 -5.02 13.85
N VAL A 88 0.62 -3.76 13.45
CA VAL A 88 -0.45 -2.87 13.00
C VAL A 88 -0.81 -3.13 11.53
N ILE A 89 0.18 -3.26 10.65
CA ILE A 89 -0.05 -3.31 9.20
C ILE A 89 -0.53 -4.70 8.73
N ASN A 90 0.10 -5.78 9.22
CA ASN A 90 -0.17 -7.11 8.68
C ASN A 90 -1.66 -7.56 8.73
N PRO A 91 -2.45 -7.21 9.76
CA PRO A 91 -3.87 -7.55 9.79
C PRO A 91 -4.74 -6.79 8.79
N LEU A 92 -4.30 -5.60 8.34
CA LEU A 92 -5.17 -4.66 7.61
C LEU A 92 -5.70 -5.23 6.30
N SER A 93 -4.87 -5.95 5.55
CA SER A 93 -5.30 -6.54 4.27
C SER A 93 -6.47 -7.52 4.46
N ASN A 94 -6.37 -8.43 5.43
CA ASN A 94 -7.44 -9.38 5.73
C ASN A 94 -8.68 -8.69 6.32
N THR A 95 -8.48 -7.70 7.19
CA THR A 95 -9.58 -6.91 7.78
C THR A 95 -10.36 -6.19 6.68
N LEU A 96 -9.67 -5.52 5.75
CA LEU A 96 -10.31 -4.80 4.64
C LEU A 96 -10.97 -5.76 3.66
N LYS A 97 -10.35 -6.90 3.35
CA LYS A 97 -10.99 -7.95 2.54
C LYS A 97 -12.32 -8.39 3.15
N SER A 98 -12.30 -8.73 4.44
CA SER A 98 -13.51 -9.15 5.16
C SER A 98 -14.57 -8.04 5.17
N MET A 99 -14.16 -6.79 5.33
CA MET A 99 -15.08 -5.64 5.26
C MET A 99 -15.72 -5.53 3.87
N PHE A 100 -14.96 -5.65 2.79
CA PHE A 100 -15.51 -5.60 1.42
C PHE A 100 -16.54 -6.71 1.20
N GLU A 101 -16.21 -7.93 1.61
CA GLU A 101 -17.10 -9.10 1.47
C GLU A 101 -18.39 -8.93 2.30
N GLN A 102 -18.27 -8.42 3.53
CA GLN A 102 -19.43 -8.11 4.38
C GLN A 102 -20.34 -7.02 3.79
N GLN A 103 -19.75 -6.05 3.08
CA GLN A 103 -20.51 -5.04 2.33
C GLN A 103 -21.07 -5.60 1.00
N GLY A 104 -20.84 -6.86 0.68
CA GLY A 104 -21.30 -7.51 -0.55
C GLY A 104 -20.55 -7.07 -1.80
N ILE A 105 -19.30 -6.61 -1.65
CA ILE A 105 -18.34 -6.41 -2.76
C ILE A 105 -17.63 -7.73 -2.98
N GLU A 106 -17.65 -8.24 -4.20
CA GLU A 106 -16.91 -9.45 -4.54
C GLU A 106 -15.43 -9.17 -4.71
N VAL A 107 -14.58 -9.86 -3.95
CA VAL A 107 -13.12 -9.79 -4.07
C VAL A 107 -12.62 -11.00 -4.84
N ILE A 108 -12.03 -10.76 -6.01
CA ILE A 108 -11.49 -11.79 -6.91
C ILE A 108 -9.97 -11.66 -6.90
N MET A 109 -9.30 -12.68 -6.35
CA MET A 109 -7.84 -12.71 -6.36
C MET A 109 -7.34 -13.21 -7.71
N GLY A 110 -6.36 -12.50 -8.28
CA GLY A 110 -5.71 -12.82 -9.53
C GLY A 110 -5.38 -11.59 -10.38
N ALA A 111 -4.60 -11.80 -11.43
CA ALA A 111 -4.20 -10.75 -12.35
C ALA A 111 -5.32 -10.49 -13.39
N GLY A 112 -5.94 -9.32 -13.32
CA GLY A 112 -6.95 -8.88 -14.28
C GLY A 112 -6.32 -8.41 -15.61
N LYS A 113 -6.77 -8.94 -16.72
CA LYS A 113 -6.38 -8.55 -18.07
C LYS A 113 -7.61 -8.12 -18.86
N LEU A 114 -7.59 -6.90 -19.41
CA LEU A 114 -8.65 -6.43 -20.31
C LEU A 114 -8.68 -7.28 -21.58
N VAL A 115 -9.85 -7.81 -21.90
CA VAL A 115 -10.13 -8.53 -23.14
C VAL A 115 -10.82 -7.60 -24.14
N ASP A 116 -11.82 -6.87 -23.67
CA ASP A 116 -12.56 -5.86 -24.42
C ASP A 116 -13.07 -4.76 -23.45
N ALA A 117 -13.93 -3.87 -23.94
CA ALA A 117 -14.47 -2.75 -23.16
C ALA A 117 -15.33 -3.17 -21.95
N HIS A 118 -15.78 -4.43 -21.92
CA HIS A 118 -16.72 -4.94 -20.91
C HIS A 118 -16.29 -6.28 -20.29
N THR A 119 -15.11 -6.78 -20.63
CA THR A 119 -14.64 -8.09 -20.17
C THR A 119 -13.21 -8.02 -19.62
N VAL A 120 -13.05 -8.49 -18.40
CA VAL A 120 -11.74 -8.72 -17.76
C VAL A 120 -11.54 -10.22 -17.60
N ASP A 121 -10.45 -10.74 -18.12
CA ASP A 121 -10.02 -12.12 -17.85
C ASP A 121 -9.19 -12.13 -16.55
N VAL A 122 -9.51 -13.05 -15.67
CA VAL A 122 -8.75 -13.30 -14.44
C VAL A 122 -8.33 -14.77 -14.47
N GLU A 123 -7.08 -15.00 -14.86
CA GLU A 123 -6.49 -16.35 -14.90
C GLU A 123 -7.35 -17.37 -15.68
N GLY A 124 -7.85 -16.97 -16.84
CA GLY A 124 -8.71 -17.79 -17.71
C GLY A 124 -10.21 -17.75 -17.36
N THR A 125 -10.60 -16.96 -16.35
CA THR A 125 -12.00 -16.78 -15.97
C THR A 125 -12.48 -15.40 -16.42
N PRO A 126 -13.40 -15.31 -17.41
CA PRO A 126 -13.93 -14.03 -17.87
C PRO A 126 -14.97 -13.46 -16.89
N ILE A 127 -14.79 -12.19 -16.54
CA ILE A 127 -15.67 -11.38 -15.70
C ILE A 127 -16.25 -10.25 -16.56
N GLN A 128 -17.56 -10.12 -16.62
CA GLN A 128 -18.23 -9.05 -17.37
C GLN A 128 -18.58 -7.86 -16.47
N ALA A 129 -18.46 -6.66 -17.02
CA ALA A 129 -18.83 -5.41 -16.34
C ALA A 129 -19.44 -4.41 -17.32
N GLU A 130 -20.39 -3.60 -16.84
CA GLU A 130 -20.86 -2.44 -17.61
C GLU A 130 -19.79 -1.36 -17.68
N ASN A 131 -19.03 -1.20 -16.56
CA ASN A 131 -17.92 -0.26 -16.45
C ASN A 131 -16.72 -0.95 -15.84
N ILE A 132 -15.53 -0.68 -16.36
CA ILE A 132 -14.27 -1.16 -15.81
C ILE A 132 -13.43 0.03 -15.37
N VAL A 133 -12.95 -0.02 -14.12
CA VAL A 133 -12.08 1.01 -13.55
C VAL A 133 -10.67 0.43 -13.40
N ILE A 134 -9.71 1.03 -14.10
CA ILE A 134 -8.29 0.66 -14.00
C ILE A 134 -7.70 1.43 -12.81
N ALA A 135 -7.42 0.73 -11.72
CA ALA A 135 -6.87 1.28 -10.48
C ALA A 135 -5.64 0.47 -10.02
N THR A 136 -4.80 0.11 -10.98
CA THR A 136 -3.66 -0.80 -10.80
C THR A 136 -2.49 -0.17 -10.04
N GLY A 137 -2.59 1.13 -9.70
CA GLY A 137 -1.57 1.85 -8.95
C GLY A 137 -0.30 2.11 -9.77
N GLN A 138 0.78 2.34 -9.03
CA GLN A 138 2.10 2.58 -9.59
C GLN A 138 3.16 1.81 -8.79
N HIS A 139 4.31 1.59 -9.39
CA HIS A 139 5.48 1.00 -8.78
C HIS A 139 6.72 1.79 -9.19
N SER A 140 7.81 1.62 -8.46
CA SER A 140 9.10 2.21 -8.79
C SER A 140 9.59 1.71 -10.15
N ASN A 141 10.04 2.62 -11.01
CA ASN A 141 10.70 2.25 -12.24
C ASN A 141 12.14 1.83 -11.94
N LYS A 142 12.58 0.73 -12.54
CA LYS A 142 14.00 0.40 -12.55
C LYS A 142 14.75 1.36 -13.47
N LEU A 143 15.86 1.91 -12.97
CA LEU A 143 16.71 2.78 -13.75
C LEU A 143 17.52 1.95 -14.74
N ASP A 144 17.71 2.48 -15.95
CA ASP A 144 18.59 1.89 -16.96
C ASP A 144 20.04 2.40 -16.76
N ILE A 145 20.63 1.96 -15.66
CA ILE A 145 22.03 2.29 -15.28
C ILE A 145 22.73 1.04 -14.78
N GLU A 146 24.05 1.03 -14.88
CA GLU A 146 24.88 -0.03 -14.30
C GLU A 146 24.63 -0.12 -12.80
N GLY A 147 24.46 -1.34 -12.27
CA GLY A 147 24.20 -1.58 -10.86
C GLY A 147 22.73 -1.41 -10.43
N SER A 148 21.81 -1.09 -11.33
CA SER A 148 20.38 -0.89 -10.97
C SER A 148 19.74 -2.11 -10.30
N ALA A 149 20.26 -3.31 -10.55
CA ALA A 149 19.81 -4.55 -9.89
C ALA A 149 20.13 -4.59 -8.38
N LEU A 150 21.04 -3.74 -7.90
CA LEU A 150 21.45 -3.62 -6.50
C LEU A 150 20.64 -2.54 -5.75
N THR A 151 19.81 -1.77 -6.46
CA THR A 151 19.00 -0.72 -5.85
C THR A 151 17.73 -1.30 -5.21
N HIS A 152 17.32 -0.67 -4.13
CA HIS A 152 16.09 -0.95 -3.40
C HIS A 152 15.09 0.19 -3.59
N ASP A 153 13.81 -0.11 -3.43
CA ASP A 153 12.77 0.91 -3.44
C ASP A 153 12.21 1.16 -2.02
N SER A 154 11.24 2.06 -1.91
CA SER A 154 10.59 2.39 -0.64
C SER A 154 9.91 1.19 0.03
N ARG A 155 9.42 0.23 -0.74
CA ARG A 155 8.80 -1.00 -0.23
C ARG A 155 9.83 -1.87 0.48
N ASP A 156 11.03 -1.99 -0.10
CA ASP A 156 12.15 -2.70 0.50
C ASP A 156 12.60 -2.01 1.79
N PHE A 157 12.74 -0.67 1.76
CA PHE A 157 13.11 0.12 2.94
C PHE A 157 12.13 -0.10 4.11
N LEU A 158 10.84 -0.02 3.84
CA LEU A 158 9.80 -0.26 4.84
C LEU A 158 9.78 -1.71 5.40
N SER A 159 10.60 -2.59 4.84
CA SER A 159 10.71 -4.00 5.25
C SER A 159 12.06 -4.35 5.89
N LEU A 160 12.97 -3.38 6.05
CA LEU A 160 14.31 -3.59 6.60
C LEU A 160 14.24 -4.10 8.05
N ASP A 161 14.83 -5.25 8.30
CA ASP A 161 14.95 -5.79 9.66
C ASP A 161 16.00 -5.03 10.50
N LYS A 162 16.98 -4.42 9.84
CA LYS A 162 18.05 -3.66 10.48
C LYS A 162 18.31 -2.36 9.72
N MET A 163 18.37 -1.25 10.47
CA MET A 163 18.71 0.05 9.90
C MET A 163 20.17 0.04 9.43
N PRO A 164 20.46 0.44 8.19
CA PRO A 164 21.83 0.62 7.72
C PRO A 164 22.47 1.86 8.35
N ASN A 165 23.81 1.90 8.38
CA ASN A 165 24.55 3.06 8.89
C ASN A 165 24.46 4.29 7.97
N SER A 166 24.20 4.08 6.69
CA SER A 166 24.03 5.15 5.70
C SER A 166 23.12 4.70 4.57
N ILE A 167 22.42 5.66 3.96
CA ILE A 167 21.54 5.45 2.82
C ILE A 167 21.89 6.49 1.77
N THR A 168 21.98 6.06 0.51
CA THR A 168 22.11 6.95 -0.63
C THR A 168 20.86 6.88 -1.47
N PHE A 169 20.20 8.02 -1.67
CA PHE A 169 19.02 8.12 -2.53
C PHE A 169 19.43 8.48 -3.96
N ILE A 170 18.83 7.79 -4.93
CA ILE A 170 18.98 8.12 -6.35
C ILE A 170 17.72 8.85 -6.77
N GLY A 171 17.81 10.18 -6.87
CA GLY A 171 16.69 11.09 -7.10
C GLY A 171 16.38 11.95 -5.89
N ALA A 172 15.60 13.01 -6.10
CA ALA A 172 15.17 13.96 -5.09
C ALA A 172 13.65 14.18 -5.14
N GLY A 173 12.91 13.13 -5.43
CA GLY A 173 11.45 13.15 -5.39
C GLY A 173 10.89 13.07 -3.98
N ILE A 174 9.56 13.16 -3.86
CA ILE A 174 8.85 13.16 -2.57
C ILE A 174 9.25 11.97 -1.67
N ILE A 175 9.38 10.78 -2.24
CA ILE A 175 9.79 9.58 -1.49
C ILE A 175 11.18 9.75 -0.87
N SER A 176 12.15 10.31 -1.62
CA SER A 176 13.52 10.51 -1.12
C SER A 176 13.60 11.58 -0.02
N ILE A 177 12.61 12.46 0.07
CA ILE A 177 12.55 13.52 1.09
C ILE A 177 11.83 13.01 2.35
N GLU A 178 10.86 12.10 2.18
CA GLU A 178 10.07 11.54 3.27
C GLU A 178 10.79 10.41 4.02
N PHE A 179 11.82 9.79 3.43
CA PHE A 179 12.62 8.69 4.00
C PHE A 179 14.02 9.15 4.42
#